data_9dad357d6bdecacfab4df4824b699c09
#
_entry.id   9dad357d6bdecacfab4df4824b699c09
#
_cell.length_a   1.000
_cell.length_b   1.000
_cell.length_c   1.000
_cell.angle_alpha   90.00
_cell.angle_beta   90.00
_cell.angle_gamma   90.00
#
_symmetry.space_group_name_H-M   'P 1'
#
loop_
_entity.id
_entity.type
_entity.pdbx_description
1 polymer ?
#
loop_
_entity_poly.entity_id
_entity_poly.type
_entity_poly.pdbx_seq_one_letter_code
_entity_poly.pdbx_strand_id
1 'polypeptide(L)'
;GMDKADAYDKTTRMLNKDCGLKGLAGTNLMQDIRAKALEGDEASMRIVDIYCYRIAKYIGEYACTTDNLKAIVFTAGVGENEWFVRQRVLEMLKSFAFEIDHEANKIRGEEIVIGKGKFAGNEVCAMVIPTDEELIIAYDALTIGYLGKQAPTVYPFEKA
;
A
#
# COMPACT_ATOMS: atom_id res chain seq x y z
N GLY A 1 13.64 39.23 7.29
CA GLY A 1 13.18 37.91 7.73
C GLY A 1 12.02 37.49 6.86
N MET A 2 11.86 36.20 6.64
CA MET A 2 10.74 35.63 5.85
C MET A 2 9.43 35.94 6.56
N ASP A 3 8.40 36.37 5.85
CA ASP A 3 7.06 36.53 6.42
C ASP A 3 6.52 35.18 6.91
N LYS A 4 5.66 35.21 7.96
CA LYS A 4 5.09 33.98 8.56
C LYS A 4 4.26 33.17 7.57
N ALA A 5 3.51 33.83 6.69
CA ALA A 5 2.73 33.15 5.65
C ALA A 5 3.65 32.44 4.65
N ASP A 6 4.70 33.10 4.17
CA ASP A 6 5.70 32.52 3.28
C ASP A 6 6.45 31.34 3.93
N ALA A 7 6.74 31.43 5.23
CA ALA A 7 7.38 30.36 5.98
C ALA A 7 6.46 29.13 6.10
N TYR A 8 5.17 29.36 6.36
CA TYR A 8 4.15 28.30 6.42
C TYR A 8 4.02 27.59 5.07
N ASP A 9 3.84 28.36 4.00
CA ASP A 9 3.65 27.81 2.64
C ASP A 9 4.87 27.01 2.17
N LYS A 10 6.08 27.54 2.41
CA LYS A 10 7.32 26.82 2.12
C LYS A 10 7.46 25.50 2.89
N THR A 11 7.15 25.55 4.19
CA THR A 11 7.24 24.36 5.05
C THR A 11 6.20 23.32 4.63
N THR A 12 4.97 23.74 4.39
CA THR A 12 3.88 22.88 3.92
C THR A 12 4.22 22.24 2.57
N ARG A 13 4.74 23.02 1.64
CA ARG A 13 5.19 22.50 0.34
C ARG A 13 6.33 21.50 0.52
N MET A 14 7.34 21.81 1.31
CA MET A 14 8.46 20.91 1.57
C MET A 14 7.97 19.58 2.13
N LEU A 15 7.12 19.61 3.17
CA LEU A 15 6.63 18.40 3.83
C LEU A 15 5.72 17.55 2.93
N ASN A 16 4.89 18.19 2.09
CA ASN A 16 3.91 17.47 1.27
C ASN A 16 4.41 17.11 -0.14
N LYS A 17 5.42 17.79 -0.66
CA LYS A 17 5.84 17.65 -2.06
C LYS A 17 7.31 17.28 -2.26
N ASP A 18 8.19 17.69 -1.36
CA ASP A 18 9.64 17.61 -1.57
C ASP A 18 10.35 16.68 -0.57
N CYS A 19 9.61 16.13 0.42
CA CYS A 19 10.07 15.13 1.38
C CYS A 19 9.75 13.69 0.94
N GLY A 20 10.03 12.75 1.84
CA GLY A 20 9.75 11.32 1.64
C GLY A 20 10.61 10.72 0.54
N LEU A 21 10.00 9.89 -0.31
CA LEU A 21 10.72 9.24 -1.42
C LEU A 21 11.37 10.26 -2.35
N LYS A 22 10.68 11.34 -2.69
CA LYS A 22 11.24 12.38 -3.55
C LYS A 22 12.47 13.05 -2.93
N GLY A 23 12.44 13.33 -1.63
CA GLY A 23 13.58 13.90 -0.91
C GLY A 23 14.80 12.95 -0.82
N LEU A 24 14.54 11.64 -0.75
CA LEU A 24 15.58 10.62 -0.62
C LEU A 24 16.12 10.14 -1.98
N ALA A 25 15.23 9.96 -2.98
CA ALA A 25 15.55 9.33 -4.27
C ALA A 25 15.48 10.30 -5.46
N GLY A 26 15.04 11.55 -5.25
CA GLY A 26 14.76 12.49 -6.34
C GLY A 26 13.47 12.21 -7.12
N THR A 27 12.82 11.09 -6.86
CA THR A 27 11.56 10.67 -7.47
C THR A 27 10.61 10.09 -6.41
N ASN A 28 9.30 10.15 -6.64
CA ASN A 28 8.28 9.47 -5.84
C ASN A 28 7.75 8.19 -6.51
N LEU A 29 8.29 7.82 -7.66
CA LEU A 29 7.91 6.61 -8.39
C LEU A 29 8.67 5.40 -7.83
N MET A 30 7.99 4.57 -7.07
CA MET A 30 8.60 3.38 -6.46
C MET A 30 9.18 2.42 -7.49
N GLN A 31 8.57 2.31 -8.66
CA GLN A 31 9.07 1.48 -9.75
C GLN A 31 10.49 1.87 -10.21
N ASP A 32 10.83 3.17 -10.25
CA ASP A 32 12.14 3.66 -10.66
C ASP A 32 13.19 3.37 -9.57
N ILE A 33 12.78 3.54 -8.30
CA ILE A 33 13.65 3.24 -7.14
C ILE A 33 13.93 1.74 -7.09
N ARG A 34 12.90 0.91 -7.26
CA ARG A 34 13.05 -0.56 -7.33
C ARG A 34 13.97 -0.99 -8.46
N ALA A 35 13.81 -0.42 -9.67
CA ALA A 35 14.64 -0.76 -10.81
C ALA A 35 16.13 -0.59 -10.49
N LYS A 36 16.52 0.57 -9.95
CA LYS A 36 17.89 0.85 -9.52
C LYS A 36 18.36 -0.09 -8.40
N ALA A 37 17.49 -0.36 -7.43
CA ALA A 37 17.83 -1.28 -6.33
C ALA A 37 18.12 -2.70 -6.85
N LEU A 38 17.36 -3.19 -7.83
CA LEU A 38 17.58 -4.49 -8.47
C LEU A 38 18.84 -4.51 -9.36
N GLU A 39 19.28 -3.38 -9.86
CA GLU A 39 20.56 -3.21 -10.58
C GLU A 39 21.76 -3.14 -9.63
N GLY A 40 21.54 -3.17 -8.31
CA GLY A 40 22.59 -3.19 -7.28
C GLY A 40 22.89 -1.82 -6.67
N ASP A 41 22.08 -0.79 -6.92
CA ASP A 41 22.24 0.50 -6.24
C ASP A 41 21.85 0.40 -4.77
N GLU A 42 22.85 0.39 -3.90
CA GLU A 42 22.65 0.26 -2.44
C GLU A 42 21.85 1.42 -1.83
N ALA A 43 21.93 2.63 -2.39
CA ALA A 43 21.19 3.77 -1.89
C ALA A 43 19.69 3.57 -2.15
N SER A 44 19.32 3.16 -3.36
CA SER A 44 17.94 2.83 -3.72
C SER A 44 17.41 1.64 -2.91
N MET A 45 18.22 0.61 -2.66
CA MET A 45 17.83 -0.51 -1.80
C MET A 45 17.52 -0.04 -0.37
N ARG A 46 18.37 0.80 0.21
CA ARG A 46 18.10 1.40 1.55
C ARG A 46 16.82 2.21 1.58
N ILE A 47 16.52 2.95 0.52
CA ILE A 47 15.27 3.73 0.43
C ILE A 47 14.04 2.81 0.41
N VAL A 48 14.09 1.73 -0.37
CA VAL A 48 13.04 0.69 -0.37
C VAL A 48 12.90 0.09 1.03
N ASP A 49 14.00 -0.25 1.69
CA ASP A 49 13.97 -0.82 3.03
C ASP A 49 13.37 0.11 4.07
N ILE A 50 13.69 1.41 4.03
CA ILE A 50 13.08 2.42 4.91
C ILE A 50 11.56 2.49 4.67
N TYR A 51 11.13 2.48 3.41
CA TYR A 51 9.71 2.50 3.04
C TYR A 51 8.98 1.26 3.55
N CYS A 52 9.51 0.08 3.26
CA CYS A 52 8.94 -1.21 3.68
C CYS A 52 8.94 -1.38 5.21
N TYR A 53 10.01 -0.94 5.89
CA TYR A 53 10.11 -0.98 7.34
C TYR A 53 9.00 -0.17 8.02
N ARG A 54 8.68 1.00 7.50
CA ARG A 54 7.57 1.80 8.03
C ARG A 54 6.23 1.09 7.90
N ILE A 55 5.96 0.47 6.75
CA ILE A 55 4.74 -0.33 6.53
C ILE A 55 4.69 -1.50 7.51
N ALA A 56 5.79 -2.26 7.62
CA ALA A 56 5.87 -3.40 8.53
C ALA A 56 5.63 -2.99 10.00
N LYS A 57 6.11 -1.82 10.44
CA LYS A 57 5.84 -1.28 11.77
C LYS A 57 4.35 -1.04 11.99
N TYR A 58 3.65 -0.36 11.06
CA TYR A 58 2.22 -0.13 11.17
C TYR A 58 1.42 -1.44 11.20
N ILE A 59 1.80 -2.40 10.35
CA ILE A 59 1.18 -3.74 10.39
C ILE A 59 1.35 -4.37 11.77
N GLY A 60 2.56 -4.31 12.36
CA GLY A 60 2.83 -4.84 13.69
C GLY A 60 2.02 -4.14 14.79
N GLU A 61 1.92 -2.81 14.74
CA GLU A 61 1.12 -2.02 15.67
C GLU A 61 -0.36 -2.41 15.62
N TYR A 62 -0.95 -2.49 14.43
CA TYR A 62 -2.35 -2.88 14.27
C TYR A 62 -2.58 -4.36 14.57
N ALA A 63 -1.64 -5.24 14.25
CA ALA A 63 -1.77 -6.66 14.57
C ALA A 63 -1.86 -6.90 16.08
N CYS A 64 -1.15 -6.11 16.89
CA CYS A 64 -1.20 -6.19 18.35
C CYS A 64 -2.53 -5.71 18.95
N THR A 65 -3.31 -4.93 18.22
CA THR A 65 -4.58 -4.34 18.67
C THR A 65 -5.80 -4.93 17.98
N THR A 66 -5.58 -5.87 17.04
CA THR A 66 -6.64 -6.51 16.26
C THR A 66 -6.93 -7.90 16.82
N ASP A 67 -8.15 -8.14 17.27
CA ASP A 67 -8.59 -9.46 17.66
C ASP A 67 -8.74 -10.36 16.43
N ASN A 68 -8.18 -11.58 16.50
CA ASN A 68 -8.39 -12.63 15.50
C ASN A 68 -8.02 -12.18 14.07
N LEU A 69 -6.83 -11.58 13.92
CA LEU A 69 -6.31 -11.17 12.62
C LEU A 69 -6.30 -12.35 11.64
N LYS A 70 -6.90 -12.19 10.45
CA LYS A 70 -7.03 -13.22 9.41
C LYS A 70 -6.23 -12.91 8.15
N ALA A 71 -6.09 -11.65 7.81
CA ALA A 71 -5.43 -11.25 6.58
C ALA A 71 -4.68 -9.93 6.71
N ILE A 72 -3.59 -9.82 5.93
CA ILE A 72 -2.94 -8.56 5.57
C ILE A 72 -3.24 -8.34 4.10
N VAL A 73 -3.93 -7.24 3.79
CA VAL A 73 -4.35 -6.91 2.44
C VAL A 73 -3.47 -5.81 1.87
N PHE A 74 -2.88 -6.06 0.72
CA PHE A 74 -2.20 -5.07 -0.10
C PHE A 74 -3.14 -4.59 -1.20
N THR A 75 -3.32 -3.29 -1.30
CA THR A 75 -4.28 -2.67 -2.22
C THR A 75 -3.77 -1.31 -2.69
N ALA A 76 -4.49 -0.67 -3.59
CA ALA A 76 -4.14 0.60 -4.22
C ALA A 76 -2.78 0.59 -4.95
N GLY A 77 -2.35 1.73 -5.48
CA GLY A 77 -1.26 1.84 -6.44
C GLY A 77 0.00 1.03 -6.13
N VAL A 78 0.66 1.26 -4.98
CA VAL A 78 1.87 0.53 -4.60
C VAL A 78 1.55 -0.89 -4.12
N GLY A 79 0.48 -1.06 -3.32
CA GLY A 79 0.09 -2.37 -2.80
C GLY A 79 -0.23 -3.37 -3.91
N GLU A 80 -0.91 -2.94 -4.97
CA GLU A 80 -1.29 -3.79 -6.10
C GLU A 80 -0.14 -4.02 -7.09
N ASN A 81 0.68 -3.00 -7.35
CA ASN A 81 1.59 -3.01 -8.48
C ASN A 81 3.05 -3.29 -8.13
N GLU A 82 3.45 -3.14 -6.86
CA GLU A 82 4.84 -3.26 -6.44
C GLU A 82 5.11 -4.57 -5.68
N TRP A 83 5.25 -5.67 -6.42
CA TRP A 83 5.54 -7.00 -5.88
C TRP A 83 6.77 -7.02 -4.96
N PHE A 84 7.79 -6.23 -5.28
CA PHE A 84 9.02 -6.16 -4.51
C PHE A 84 8.80 -5.53 -3.12
N VAL A 85 7.96 -4.49 -3.05
CA VAL A 85 7.56 -3.88 -1.77
C VAL A 85 6.78 -4.88 -0.92
N ARG A 86 5.80 -5.59 -1.50
CA ARG A 86 5.03 -6.61 -0.78
C ARG A 86 5.93 -7.69 -0.20
N GLN A 87 6.85 -8.22 -1.02
CA GLN A 87 7.81 -9.22 -0.57
C GLN A 87 8.66 -8.70 0.59
N ARG A 88 9.28 -7.52 0.44
CA ARG A 88 10.14 -6.93 1.48
C ARG A 88 9.38 -6.67 2.79
N VAL A 89 8.14 -6.21 2.71
CA VAL A 89 7.29 -6.01 3.90
C VAL A 89 7.04 -7.35 4.60
N LEU A 90 6.64 -8.39 3.87
CA LEU A 90 6.40 -9.72 4.45
C LEU A 90 7.66 -10.34 5.05
N GLU A 91 8.82 -10.18 4.40
CA GLU A 91 10.12 -10.61 4.93
C GLU A 91 10.50 -9.90 6.24
N MET A 92 10.09 -8.64 6.43
CA MET A 92 10.32 -7.87 7.66
C MET A 92 9.39 -8.27 8.81
N LEU A 93 8.24 -8.84 8.52
CA LEU A 93 7.25 -9.29 9.51
C LEU A 93 7.65 -10.65 10.13
N LYS A 94 8.81 -10.69 10.78
CA LYS A 94 9.42 -11.94 11.31
C LYS A 94 8.50 -12.72 12.25
N SER A 95 7.70 -12.03 13.07
CA SER A 95 6.76 -12.67 14.01
C SER A 95 5.59 -13.38 13.33
N PHE A 96 5.35 -13.11 12.06
CA PHE A 96 4.31 -13.77 11.26
C PHE A 96 4.82 -15.02 10.55
N ALA A 97 6.14 -15.16 10.35
CA ALA A 97 6.78 -16.27 9.64
C ALA A 97 6.12 -16.60 8.30
N PHE A 98 5.86 -15.58 7.45
CA PHE A 98 5.20 -15.77 6.17
C PHE A 98 6.00 -16.69 5.23
N GLU A 99 5.33 -17.71 4.71
CA GLU A 99 5.75 -18.46 3.53
C GLU A 99 5.16 -17.71 2.29
N ILE A 100 6.06 -17.11 1.51
CA ILE A 100 5.68 -16.23 0.40
C ILE A 100 5.62 -17.05 -0.89
N ASP A 101 4.50 -16.98 -1.61
CA ASP A 101 4.39 -17.46 -2.98
C ASP A 101 4.93 -16.39 -3.93
N HIS A 102 6.17 -16.54 -4.36
CA HIS A 102 6.85 -15.57 -5.21
C HIS A 102 6.25 -15.43 -6.60
N GLU A 103 5.62 -16.48 -7.13
CA GLU A 103 4.97 -16.41 -8.45
C GLU A 103 3.61 -15.73 -8.34
N ALA A 104 2.79 -16.13 -7.37
CA ALA A 104 1.53 -15.45 -7.07
C ALA A 104 1.75 -13.95 -6.78
N ASN A 105 2.82 -13.62 -6.06
CA ASN A 105 3.14 -12.23 -5.74
C ASN A 105 3.46 -11.33 -6.96
N LYS A 106 3.75 -11.90 -8.13
CA LYS A 106 4.00 -11.14 -9.37
C LYS A 106 2.75 -10.89 -10.21
N ILE A 107 1.66 -11.60 -9.92
CA ILE A 107 0.39 -11.45 -10.63
C ILE A 107 -0.19 -10.06 -10.34
N ARG A 108 -0.83 -9.46 -11.33
CA ARG A 108 -1.42 -8.13 -11.27
C ARG A 108 -2.89 -8.17 -11.70
N GLY A 109 -3.68 -7.27 -11.12
CA GLY A 109 -5.08 -7.07 -11.52
C GLY A 109 -6.03 -8.17 -11.06
N GLU A 110 -5.58 -9.07 -10.17
CA GLU A 110 -6.38 -10.18 -9.65
C GLU A 110 -6.37 -10.17 -8.11
N GLU A 111 -7.48 -10.61 -7.54
CA GLU A 111 -7.54 -10.93 -6.11
C GLU A 111 -6.80 -12.25 -5.89
N ILE A 112 -5.68 -12.21 -5.15
CA ILE A 112 -4.81 -13.36 -5.00
C ILE A 112 -4.14 -13.41 -3.62
N VAL A 113 -4.03 -14.61 -3.07
CA VAL A 113 -3.22 -14.89 -1.87
C VAL A 113 -1.76 -15.05 -2.28
N ILE A 114 -0.89 -14.26 -1.67
CA ILE A 114 0.56 -14.20 -1.98
C ILE A 114 1.43 -14.77 -0.87
N GLY A 115 0.83 -15.20 0.23
CA GLY A 115 1.57 -15.82 1.32
C GLY A 115 0.68 -16.25 2.48
N LYS A 116 1.20 -17.16 3.30
CA LYS A 116 0.54 -17.65 4.51
C LYS A 116 1.52 -17.57 5.68
N GLY A 117 1.04 -17.16 6.82
CA GLY A 117 1.81 -17.06 8.05
C GLY A 117 0.94 -17.31 9.27
N LYS A 118 1.52 -17.06 10.45
CA LYS A 118 0.80 -17.20 11.73
C LYS A 118 1.12 -16.02 12.63
N PHE A 119 0.12 -15.55 13.36
CA PHE A 119 0.31 -14.52 14.38
C PHE A 119 -0.60 -14.80 15.58
N ALA A 120 -0.04 -14.77 16.80
CA ALA A 120 -0.77 -15.03 18.04
C ALA A 120 -1.61 -16.33 18.01
N GLY A 121 -1.10 -17.39 17.36
CA GLY A 121 -1.77 -18.68 17.24
C GLY A 121 -2.80 -18.79 16.10
N ASN A 122 -3.10 -17.70 15.39
CA ASN A 122 -4.01 -17.69 14.25
C ASN A 122 -3.27 -17.81 12.93
N GLU A 123 -3.86 -18.47 11.95
CA GLU A 123 -3.42 -18.40 10.57
C GLU A 123 -3.76 -17.03 9.97
N VAL A 124 -2.79 -16.43 9.29
CA VAL A 124 -2.92 -15.13 8.64
C VAL A 124 -2.50 -15.26 7.19
N CYS A 125 -3.35 -14.88 6.25
CA CYS A 125 -2.96 -14.78 4.85
C CYS A 125 -2.46 -13.38 4.50
N ALA A 126 -1.52 -13.29 3.56
CA ALA A 126 -1.17 -12.07 2.86
C ALA A 126 -1.80 -12.12 1.47
N MET A 127 -2.52 -11.09 1.07
CA MET A 127 -3.23 -11.09 -0.20
C MET A 127 -3.21 -9.72 -0.88
N VAL A 128 -3.40 -9.74 -2.18
CA VAL A 128 -3.62 -8.53 -2.99
C VAL A 128 -5.09 -8.47 -3.34
N ILE A 129 -5.70 -7.32 -3.15
CA ILE A 129 -7.07 -7.03 -3.58
C ILE A 129 -7.03 -5.76 -4.41
N PRO A 130 -7.28 -5.83 -5.73
CA PRO A 130 -7.39 -4.65 -6.58
C PRO A 130 -8.55 -3.75 -6.14
N THR A 131 -8.33 -2.44 -6.17
CA THR A 131 -9.38 -1.45 -6.00
C THR A 131 -9.99 -1.09 -7.35
N ASP A 132 -11.28 -0.83 -7.35
CA ASP A 132 -12.01 -0.31 -8.52
C ASP A 132 -12.80 0.94 -8.13
N GLU A 133 -12.06 2.02 -7.83
CA GLU A 133 -12.66 3.31 -7.47
C GLU A 133 -13.43 3.91 -8.65
N GLU A 134 -13.00 3.64 -9.87
CA GLU A 134 -13.63 4.15 -11.09
C GLU A 134 -15.03 3.57 -11.27
N LEU A 135 -15.24 2.31 -10.94
CA LEU A 135 -16.55 1.66 -10.98
C LEU A 135 -17.53 2.32 -10.01
N ILE A 136 -17.10 2.63 -8.80
CA ILE A 136 -17.92 3.32 -7.79
C ILE A 136 -18.28 4.72 -8.28
N ILE A 137 -17.31 5.48 -8.77
CA ILE A 137 -17.53 6.84 -9.31
C ILE A 137 -18.50 6.79 -10.50
N ALA A 138 -18.33 5.85 -11.43
CA ALA A 138 -19.21 5.69 -12.58
C ALA A 138 -20.64 5.35 -12.16
N TYR A 139 -20.78 4.45 -11.17
CA TYR A 139 -22.09 4.07 -10.63
C TYR A 139 -22.78 5.24 -9.93
N ASP A 140 -22.06 6.01 -9.12
CA ASP A 140 -22.60 7.18 -8.43
C ASP A 140 -22.96 8.30 -9.42
N ALA A 141 -22.15 8.53 -10.44
CA ALA A 141 -22.47 9.47 -11.50
C ALA A 141 -23.76 9.10 -12.23
N LEU A 142 -23.97 7.81 -12.52
CA LEU A 142 -25.21 7.32 -13.12
C LEU A 142 -26.40 7.43 -12.15
N THR A 143 -26.27 6.91 -10.95
CA THR A 143 -27.41 6.79 -10.02
C THR A 143 -27.82 8.12 -9.42
N ILE A 144 -26.87 8.90 -8.94
CA ILE A 144 -27.13 10.19 -8.29
C ILE A 144 -27.27 11.29 -9.35
N GLY A 145 -26.28 11.40 -10.23
CA GLY A 145 -26.20 12.49 -11.20
C GLY A 145 -27.23 12.41 -12.32
N TYR A 146 -27.42 11.23 -12.90
CA TYR A 146 -28.32 11.04 -14.04
C TYR A 146 -29.72 10.58 -13.65
N LEU A 147 -29.84 9.61 -12.74
CA LEU A 147 -31.15 9.05 -12.34
C LEU A 147 -31.78 9.77 -11.16
N GLY A 148 -31.12 10.73 -10.51
CA GLY A 148 -31.61 11.48 -9.35
C GLY A 148 -31.93 10.63 -8.12
N LYS A 149 -31.31 9.45 -7.98
CA LYS A 149 -31.49 8.56 -6.84
C LYS A 149 -30.57 8.95 -5.69
N GLN A 150 -30.86 8.47 -4.49
CA GLN A 150 -29.96 8.60 -3.36
C GLN A 150 -28.75 7.64 -3.53
N ALA A 151 -27.60 8.02 -2.96
CA ALA A 151 -26.45 7.14 -2.89
C ALA A 151 -26.82 5.80 -2.23
N PRO A 152 -26.45 4.66 -2.81
CA PRO A 152 -26.73 3.37 -2.20
C PRO A 152 -25.92 3.19 -0.91
N THR A 153 -26.48 2.49 0.04
CA THR A 153 -25.75 2.04 1.24
C THR A 153 -24.97 0.75 0.99
N VAL A 154 -25.33 0.00 -0.04
CA VAL A 154 -24.68 -1.23 -0.51
C VAL A 154 -24.63 -1.17 -2.04
N TYR A 155 -23.45 -1.38 -2.60
CA TYR A 155 -23.28 -1.38 -4.04
C TYR A 155 -23.62 -2.76 -4.64
N PRO A 156 -24.23 -2.82 -5.86
CA PRO A 156 -24.73 -4.08 -6.44
C PRO A 156 -23.58 -5.04 -6.86
N PHE A 157 -22.33 -4.58 -6.87
CA PHE A 157 -21.15 -5.37 -7.17
C PHE A 157 -20.36 -5.78 -5.92
N GLU A 158 -20.80 -5.40 -4.72
CA GLU A 158 -20.29 -5.96 -3.48
C GLU A 158 -20.73 -7.43 -3.39
N LYS A 159 -19.75 -8.31 -3.34
CA LYS A 159 -20.04 -9.74 -3.09
C LYS A 159 -20.57 -9.88 -1.66
N ALA A 160 -21.74 -10.47 -1.51
CA ALA A 160 -22.34 -10.79 -0.23
C ALA A 160 -21.50 -11.80 0.57
#